data_e812f868648b17adf4033d0bedbee632
#
_entry.id   e812f868648b17adf4033d0bedbee632
#
_cell.length_a   1.000
_cell.length_b   1.000
_cell.length_c   1.000
_cell.angle_alpha   90.00
_cell.angle_beta   90.00
_cell.angle_gamma   90.00
#
_symmetry.space_group_name_H-M   'P 1'
#
loop_
_entity.id
_entity.type
_entity.pdbx_description
1 polymer ?
#
loop_
_entity_poly.entity_id
_entity_poly.type
_entity_poly.pdbx_seq_one_letter_code
_entity_poly.pdbx_strand_id
1 'polypeptide(L)'
;TTQKENGTFVSYTYDGMPVTVNVPYSSMDDLVGGTDEFYSITVVQADKTLDSQIVADQVVHLLEKRHQCAGEDYFHVQSFQDVLQSMNEMLGMVTAFISFVAGISLLVGGIGVMNIMLVSVTERTREIGIRKSLGAKTSSIMMQFLAEAAILTVMGGVIGIILGILAGYGICSIMSGSMGMTITPGISPTVILAATLFSCAVGVFFGIYPAKKAAKLSPIEALRRN
;
A
#
# COMPACT_ATOMS: atom_id res chain seq x y z
N THR A 1 20.64 -29.74 35.75
CA THR A 1 21.24 -30.31 34.52
C THR A 1 20.25 -30.13 33.40
N THR A 2 20.37 -29.04 32.69
CA THR A 2 19.58 -28.75 31.49
C THR A 2 20.22 -29.50 30.31
N GLN A 3 19.66 -30.64 29.93
CA GLN A 3 19.93 -31.22 28.63
C GLN A 3 19.26 -30.34 27.55
N LYS A 4 20.07 -29.79 26.66
CA LYS A 4 19.60 -29.26 25.38
C LYS A 4 19.21 -30.45 24.51
N GLU A 5 17.94 -30.82 24.52
CA GLU A 5 17.42 -31.75 23.53
C GLU A 5 17.23 -31.01 22.21
N ASN A 6 17.98 -31.45 21.19
CA ASN A 6 17.73 -31.09 19.81
C ASN A 6 16.48 -31.87 19.35
N GLY A 7 15.31 -31.29 19.54
CA GLY A 7 14.04 -31.89 19.11
C GLY A 7 13.55 -31.25 17.81
N THR A 8 13.11 -32.08 16.87
CA THR A 8 12.33 -31.64 15.70
C THR A 8 10.89 -31.41 16.12
N PHE A 9 10.31 -30.26 15.75
CA PHE A 9 8.93 -29.91 16.04
C PHE A 9 8.01 -30.54 15.01
N VAL A 10 7.14 -31.45 15.43
CA VAL A 10 6.06 -31.97 14.60
C VAL A 10 4.76 -31.37 15.12
N SER A 11 4.06 -30.60 14.33
CA SER A 11 2.78 -29.99 14.71
C SER A 11 1.64 -30.82 14.15
N TYR A 12 0.81 -31.37 15.03
CA TYR A 12 -0.46 -32.01 14.68
C TYR A 12 -1.62 -31.14 15.14
N THR A 13 -2.68 -31.11 14.37
CA THR A 13 -3.94 -30.44 14.75
C THR A 13 -4.92 -31.51 15.22
N TYR A 14 -5.26 -31.50 16.48
CA TYR A 14 -6.31 -32.32 17.06
C TYR A 14 -7.45 -31.44 17.54
N ASP A 15 -8.65 -31.66 17.05
CA ASP A 15 -9.85 -30.89 17.39
C ASP A 15 -9.70 -29.37 17.27
N GLY A 16 -8.98 -28.91 16.21
CA GLY A 16 -8.76 -27.48 15.95
C GLY A 16 -7.67 -26.80 16.81
N MET A 17 -7.05 -27.52 17.75
CA MET A 17 -5.93 -27.00 18.54
C MET A 17 -4.59 -27.51 18.00
N PRO A 18 -3.59 -26.63 17.78
CA PRO A 18 -2.26 -27.07 17.41
C PRO A 18 -1.60 -27.74 18.63
N VAL A 19 -1.29 -29.02 18.49
CA VAL A 19 -0.50 -29.76 19.49
C VAL A 19 0.93 -29.90 18.99
N THR A 20 1.89 -29.31 19.72
CA THR A 20 3.32 -29.43 19.37
C THR A 20 3.93 -30.53 20.21
N VAL A 21 4.42 -31.57 19.57
CA VAL A 21 5.10 -32.68 20.21
C VAL A 21 6.60 -32.59 19.89
N ASN A 22 7.43 -32.49 20.91
CA ASN A 22 8.88 -32.53 20.77
C ASN A 22 9.34 -33.98 20.85
N VAL A 23 9.92 -34.49 19.78
CA VAL A 23 10.42 -35.86 19.70
C VAL A 23 11.93 -35.83 19.48
N PRO A 24 12.72 -36.66 20.16
CA PRO A 24 14.13 -36.81 19.87
C PRO A 24 14.31 -37.27 18.42
N TYR A 25 15.32 -36.72 17.73
CA TYR A 25 15.64 -37.08 16.34
C TYR A 25 15.80 -38.61 16.12
N SER A 26 16.43 -39.29 17.09
CA SER A 26 16.62 -40.74 17.02
C SER A 26 15.34 -41.58 17.10
N SER A 27 14.24 -41.01 17.53
CA SER A 27 12.93 -41.68 17.65
C SER A 27 12.01 -41.34 16.48
N MET A 28 12.44 -40.49 15.58
CA MET A 28 11.63 -40.01 14.44
C MET A 28 11.41 -41.13 13.43
N ASP A 29 12.44 -41.93 13.14
CA ASP A 29 12.38 -43.06 12.21
C ASP A 29 11.40 -44.15 12.65
N ASP A 30 11.28 -44.36 13.96
CA ASP A 30 10.33 -45.32 14.54
C ASP A 30 8.86 -44.80 14.49
N LEU A 31 8.67 -43.49 14.57
CA LEU A 31 7.36 -42.89 14.57
C LEU A 31 6.78 -42.67 13.19
N VAL A 32 7.59 -42.38 12.19
CA VAL A 32 7.18 -42.08 10.81
C VAL A 32 7.21 -43.31 9.91
N GLY A 33 7.67 -44.46 10.41
CA GLY A 33 7.61 -45.73 9.69
C GLY A 33 8.67 -45.93 8.63
N GLY A 34 9.85 -45.31 8.78
CA GLY A 34 11.05 -45.61 7.94
C GLY A 34 10.85 -45.27 6.46
N THR A 35 10.13 -44.23 6.14
CA THR A 35 10.07 -43.74 4.77
C THR A 35 11.20 -42.73 4.56
N ASP A 36 11.90 -42.83 3.44
CA ASP A 36 13.02 -41.96 3.01
C ASP A 36 12.56 -40.48 2.78
N GLU A 37 11.62 -39.97 3.56
CA GLU A 37 10.96 -38.71 3.31
C GLU A 37 11.57 -37.58 4.13
N PHE A 38 12.15 -36.65 3.37
CA PHE A 38 12.40 -35.22 3.62
C PHE A 38 12.54 -34.73 5.07
N TYR A 39 13.75 -34.60 5.52
CA TYR A 39 14.07 -33.89 6.75
C TYR A 39 14.23 -32.40 6.46
N SER A 40 13.53 -31.54 7.20
CA SER A 40 13.78 -30.10 7.18
C SER A 40 14.72 -29.72 8.33
N ILE A 41 15.84 -29.10 8.00
CA ILE A 41 16.81 -28.60 8.98
C ILE A 41 16.67 -27.08 9.03
N THR A 42 16.39 -26.55 10.21
CA THR A 42 16.40 -25.10 10.41
C THR A 42 17.77 -24.69 10.95
N VAL A 43 18.51 -23.90 10.15
CA VAL A 43 19.79 -23.32 10.56
C VAL A 43 19.54 -21.89 11.02
N VAL A 44 19.91 -21.58 12.27
CA VAL A 44 19.85 -20.24 12.82
C VAL A 44 21.24 -19.61 12.77
N GLN A 45 21.38 -18.55 11.97
CA GLN A 45 22.61 -17.79 11.89
C GLN A 45 22.70 -16.81 13.07
N ALA A 46 23.75 -16.91 13.89
CA ALA A 46 23.98 -16.04 15.03
C ALA A 46 24.68 -14.73 14.65
N ASP A 47 25.52 -14.76 13.61
CA ASP A 47 26.29 -13.59 13.16
C ASP A 47 25.55 -12.84 12.04
N LYS A 48 25.18 -11.59 12.31
CA LYS A 48 24.48 -10.70 11.37
C LYS A 48 25.40 -10.05 10.33
N THR A 49 26.70 -10.23 10.44
CA THR A 49 27.67 -9.62 9.53
C THR A 49 27.90 -10.43 8.25
N LEU A 50 27.52 -11.70 8.27
CA LEU A 50 27.63 -12.61 7.12
C LEU A 50 26.32 -12.60 6.32
N ASP A 51 26.46 -12.65 5.00
CA ASP A 51 25.31 -12.82 4.12
C ASP A 51 24.73 -14.23 4.31
N SER A 52 23.43 -14.31 4.58
CA SER A 52 22.73 -15.57 4.82
C SER A 52 22.79 -16.53 3.62
N GLN A 53 22.85 -16.00 2.38
CA GLN A 53 22.97 -16.82 1.18
C GLN A 53 24.34 -17.51 1.11
N ILE A 54 25.43 -16.80 1.43
CA ILE A 54 26.77 -17.40 1.45
C ILE A 54 26.85 -18.54 2.47
N VAL A 55 26.24 -18.36 3.65
CA VAL A 55 26.19 -19.40 4.67
C VAL A 55 25.34 -20.58 4.21
N ALA A 56 24.22 -20.33 3.56
CA ALA A 56 23.33 -21.33 3.01
C ALA A 56 24.04 -22.20 1.97
N ASP A 57 24.73 -21.57 1.01
CA ASP A 57 25.50 -22.26 -0.02
C ASP A 57 26.62 -23.13 0.56
N GLN A 58 27.30 -22.63 1.60
CA GLN A 58 28.32 -23.41 2.30
C GLN A 58 27.76 -24.65 3.00
N VAL A 59 26.57 -24.51 3.60
CA VAL A 59 25.85 -25.62 4.27
C VAL A 59 25.41 -26.64 3.24
N VAL A 60 24.83 -26.22 2.12
CA VAL A 60 24.45 -27.13 1.01
C VAL A 60 25.66 -27.88 0.49
N HIS A 61 26.72 -27.17 0.16
CA HIS A 61 27.94 -27.79 -0.34
C HIS A 61 28.55 -28.80 0.66
N LEU A 62 28.48 -28.52 1.96
CA LEU A 62 28.93 -29.46 2.99
C LEU A 62 28.03 -30.69 3.05
N LEU A 63 26.71 -30.54 2.95
CA LEU A 63 25.75 -31.64 2.93
C LEU A 63 25.90 -32.50 1.69
N GLU A 64 26.01 -31.91 0.51
CA GLU A 64 26.24 -32.61 -0.76
C GLU A 64 27.54 -33.46 -0.72
N LYS A 65 28.60 -32.84 -0.21
CA LYS A 65 29.89 -33.56 -0.06
C LYS A 65 29.80 -34.72 0.92
N ARG A 66 29.03 -34.57 2.00
CA ARG A 66 28.88 -35.59 3.04
C ARG A 66 27.98 -36.74 2.59
N HIS A 67 26.98 -36.48 1.77
CA HIS A 67 26.05 -37.46 1.22
C HIS A 67 26.44 -37.98 -0.16
N GLN A 68 27.60 -37.53 -0.71
CA GLN A 68 28.12 -37.94 -2.03
C GLN A 68 27.14 -37.70 -3.20
N CYS A 69 26.30 -36.69 -3.09
CA CYS A 69 25.29 -36.31 -4.09
C CYS A 69 25.60 -34.93 -4.71
N ALA A 70 26.88 -34.62 -4.90
CA ALA A 70 27.29 -33.34 -5.48
C ALA A 70 26.76 -33.18 -6.92
N GLY A 71 25.96 -32.15 -7.15
CA GLY A 71 25.35 -31.84 -8.44
C GLY A 71 23.96 -32.45 -8.67
N GLU A 72 23.42 -33.17 -7.72
CA GLU A 72 22.04 -33.59 -7.68
C GLU A 72 21.30 -32.64 -6.74
N ASP A 73 20.22 -32.05 -7.20
CA ASP A 73 19.48 -30.96 -6.53
C ASP A 73 18.60 -31.48 -5.36
N TYR A 74 19.22 -32.27 -4.46
CA TYR A 74 18.53 -32.89 -3.32
C TYR A 74 18.30 -31.90 -2.15
N PHE A 75 19.13 -30.86 -2.06
CA PHE A 75 19.05 -29.91 -0.94
C PHE A 75 18.52 -28.56 -1.40
N HIS A 76 17.28 -28.27 -1.07
CA HIS A 76 16.69 -26.95 -1.30
C HIS A 76 16.83 -26.08 -0.06
N VAL A 77 17.48 -24.94 -0.21
CA VAL A 77 17.56 -23.94 0.86
C VAL A 77 16.52 -22.86 0.62
N GLN A 78 15.70 -22.62 1.61
CA GLN A 78 14.79 -21.51 1.63
C GLN A 78 15.23 -20.51 2.71
N SER A 79 15.73 -19.36 2.28
CA SER A 79 16.07 -18.27 3.20
C SER A 79 14.79 -17.59 3.68
N PHE A 80 14.75 -17.24 4.98
CA PHE A 80 13.66 -16.41 5.50
C PHE A 80 13.63 -15.04 4.81
N GLN A 81 14.78 -14.53 4.36
CA GLN A 81 14.87 -13.31 3.58
C GLN A 81 14.17 -13.44 2.23
N ASP A 82 14.29 -14.56 1.53
CA ASP A 82 13.63 -14.81 0.25
C ASP A 82 12.11 -14.83 0.41
N VAL A 83 11.63 -15.42 1.51
CA VAL A 83 10.21 -15.42 1.87
C VAL A 83 9.72 -14.00 2.12
N LEU A 84 10.47 -13.20 2.91
CA LEU A 84 10.13 -11.81 3.18
C LEU A 84 10.17 -10.95 1.89
N GLN A 85 11.15 -11.19 1.03
CA GLN A 85 11.24 -10.50 -0.26
C GLN A 85 10.05 -10.84 -1.14
N SER A 86 9.70 -12.10 -1.30
CA SER A 86 8.53 -12.54 -2.06
C SER A 86 7.23 -11.95 -1.51
N MET A 87 7.09 -11.89 -0.19
CA MET A 87 5.96 -11.22 0.47
C MET A 87 5.92 -9.72 0.15
N ASN A 88 7.07 -9.04 0.21
CA ASN A 88 7.16 -7.62 -0.11
C ASN A 88 6.83 -7.34 -1.59
N GLU A 89 7.27 -8.19 -2.51
CA GLU A 89 6.95 -8.10 -3.92
C GLU A 89 5.45 -8.29 -4.16
N MET A 90 4.84 -9.29 -3.52
CA MET A 90 3.40 -9.53 -3.58
C MET A 90 2.61 -8.33 -3.03
N LEU A 91 3.00 -7.82 -1.86
CA LEU A 91 2.38 -6.62 -1.27
C LEU A 91 2.58 -5.39 -2.17
N GLY A 92 3.74 -5.28 -2.81
CA GLY A 92 4.04 -4.23 -3.79
C GLY A 92 3.08 -4.27 -4.99
N MET A 93 2.83 -5.45 -5.56
CA MET A 93 1.88 -5.63 -6.66
C MET A 93 0.45 -5.26 -6.24
N VAL A 94 0.00 -5.71 -5.06
CA VAL A 94 -1.32 -5.37 -4.53
C VAL A 94 -1.45 -3.86 -4.31
N THR A 95 -0.42 -3.23 -3.73
CA THR A 95 -0.39 -1.78 -3.51
C THR A 95 -0.42 -1.00 -4.82
N ALA A 96 0.31 -1.46 -5.84
CA ALA A 96 0.32 -0.86 -7.16
C ALA A 96 -1.08 -0.94 -7.82
N PHE A 97 -1.74 -2.09 -7.72
CA PHE A 97 -3.10 -2.28 -8.23
C PHE A 97 -4.11 -1.35 -7.53
N ILE A 98 -4.08 -1.29 -6.19
CA ILE A 98 -4.96 -0.39 -5.42
C ILE A 98 -4.69 1.08 -5.80
N SER A 99 -3.41 1.46 -5.94
CA SER A 99 -3.02 2.81 -6.35
C SER A 99 -3.51 3.16 -7.74
N PHE A 100 -3.49 2.21 -8.67
CA PHE A 100 -4.02 2.39 -10.02
C PHE A 100 -5.54 2.63 -10.00
N VAL A 101 -6.30 1.83 -9.26
CA VAL A 101 -7.75 2.02 -9.10
C VAL A 101 -8.06 3.37 -8.45
N ALA A 102 -7.30 3.74 -7.40
CA ALA A 102 -7.43 5.03 -6.75
C ALA A 102 -7.13 6.19 -7.72
N GLY A 103 -6.11 6.04 -8.58
CA GLY A 103 -5.77 7.01 -9.62
C GLY A 103 -6.92 7.23 -10.61
N ILE A 104 -7.54 6.15 -11.10
CA ILE A 104 -8.72 6.25 -11.97
C ILE A 104 -9.87 6.95 -11.26
N SER A 105 -10.15 6.58 -10.00
CA SER A 105 -11.22 7.21 -9.20
C SER A 105 -10.98 8.71 -9.03
N LEU A 106 -9.73 9.10 -8.83
CA LEU A 106 -9.33 10.49 -8.72
C LEU A 106 -9.49 11.26 -10.03
N LEU A 107 -9.16 10.65 -11.18
CA LEU A 107 -9.39 11.25 -12.50
C LEU A 107 -10.89 11.51 -12.72
N VAL A 108 -11.74 10.53 -12.42
CA VAL A 108 -13.20 10.69 -12.55
C VAL A 108 -13.72 11.80 -11.62
N GLY A 109 -13.25 11.81 -10.36
CA GLY A 109 -13.57 12.87 -9.40
C GLY A 109 -13.10 14.26 -9.86
N GLY A 110 -11.90 14.34 -10.42
CA GLY A 110 -11.34 15.58 -11.00
C GLY A 110 -12.14 16.11 -12.18
N ILE A 111 -12.60 15.23 -13.08
CA ILE A 111 -13.52 15.60 -14.15
C ILE A 111 -14.86 16.14 -13.56
N GLY A 112 -15.34 15.52 -12.46
CA GLY A 112 -16.51 16.02 -11.72
C GLY A 112 -16.31 17.44 -11.22
N VAL A 113 -15.18 17.75 -10.59
CA VAL A 113 -14.83 19.11 -10.15
C VAL A 113 -14.76 20.07 -11.32
N MET A 114 -14.12 19.66 -12.42
CA MET A 114 -14.04 20.48 -13.65
C MET A 114 -15.44 20.83 -14.18
N ASN A 115 -16.37 19.87 -14.21
CA ASN A 115 -17.73 20.09 -14.69
C ASN A 115 -18.50 21.04 -13.79
N ILE A 116 -18.41 20.88 -12.45
CA ILE A 116 -19.05 21.79 -11.49
C ILE A 116 -18.51 23.21 -11.66
N MET A 117 -17.21 23.36 -11.82
CA MET A 117 -16.58 24.66 -12.04
C MET A 117 -17.00 25.30 -13.38
N LEU A 118 -17.16 24.49 -14.45
CA LEU A 118 -17.66 25.00 -15.74
C LEU A 118 -19.10 25.52 -15.61
N VAL A 119 -19.96 24.82 -14.87
CA VAL A 119 -21.32 25.29 -14.60
C VAL A 119 -21.29 26.59 -13.77
N SER A 120 -20.49 26.62 -12.70
CA SER A 120 -20.33 27.83 -11.86
C SER A 120 -19.85 29.03 -12.67
N VAL A 121 -18.90 28.87 -13.60
CA VAL A 121 -18.43 29.91 -14.51
C VAL A 121 -19.58 30.41 -15.41
N THR A 122 -20.39 29.49 -15.96
CA THR A 122 -21.51 29.86 -16.83
C THR A 122 -22.60 30.63 -16.09
N GLU A 123 -22.92 30.21 -14.88
CA GLU A 123 -23.89 30.89 -14.00
C GLU A 123 -23.42 32.29 -13.59
N ARG A 124 -22.13 32.48 -13.32
CA ARG A 124 -21.52 33.75 -12.90
C ARG A 124 -20.97 34.58 -14.08
N THR A 125 -21.31 34.21 -15.35
CA THR A 125 -20.78 34.90 -16.54
C THR A 125 -20.97 36.40 -16.51
N ARG A 126 -22.16 36.88 -16.10
CA ARG A 126 -22.50 38.32 -16.03
C ARG A 126 -21.67 39.04 -14.96
N GLU A 127 -21.48 38.43 -13.79
CA GLU A 127 -20.66 38.97 -12.73
C GLU A 127 -19.17 39.10 -13.15
N ILE A 128 -18.63 38.08 -13.82
CA ILE A 128 -17.29 38.10 -14.39
C ILE A 128 -17.17 39.24 -15.42
N GLY A 129 -18.18 39.41 -16.27
CA GLY A 129 -18.23 40.47 -17.27
C GLY A 129 -18.19 41.85 -16.64
N ILE A 130 -19.00 42.11 -15.57
CA ILE A 130 -19.00 43.36 -14.83
C ILE A 130 -17.64 43.65 -14.22
N ARG A 131 -17.03 42.67 -13.52
CA ARG A 131 -15.70 42.84 -12.93
C ARG A 131 -14.65 43.19 -13.99
N LYS A 132 -14.74 42.57 -15.14
CA LYS A 132 -13.79 42.79 -16.26
C LYS A 132 -14.00 44.18 -16.90
N SER A 133 -15.23 44.65 -16.99
CA SER A 133 -15.56 45.98 -17.47
C SER A 133 -15.04 47.08 -16.52
N LEU A 134 -14.95 46.78 -15.22
CA LEU A 134 -14.36 47.64 -14.21
C LEU A 134 -12.84 47.56 -14.13
N GLY A 135 -12.21 46.85 -15.07
CA GLY A 135 -10.74 46.76 -15.18
C GLY A 135 -10.06 45.65 -14.40
N ALA A 136 -10.79 44.61 -13.94
CA ALA A 136 -10.20 43.49 -13.26
C ALA A 136 -9.20 42.72 -14.18
N LYS A 137 -8.02 42.45 -13.68
CA LYS A 137 -6.97 41.69 -14.42
C LYS A 137 -7.42 40.24 -14.63
N THR A 138 -7.16 39.71 -15.81
CA THR A 138 -7.47 38.29 -16.17
C THR A 138 -6.84 37.31 -15.19
N SER A 139 -5.62 37.59 -14.70
CA SER A 139 -4.95 36.74 -13.72
C SER A 139 -5.66 36.70 -12.37
N SER A 140 -6.27 37.83 -11.94
CA SER A 140 -7.03 37.91 -10.68
C SER A 140 -8.27 37.02 -10.74
N ILE A 141 -9.00 37.06 -11.85
CA ILE A 141 -10.17 36.19 -12.07
C ILE A 141 -9.74 34.72 -12.12
N MET A 142 -8.66 34.40 -12.83
CA MET A 142 -8.13 33.04 -12.92
C MET A 142 -7.74 32.50 -11.54
N MET A 143 -7.02 33.30 -10.74
CA MET A 143 -6.59 32.89 -9.39
C MET A 143 -7.78 32.66 -8.45
N GLN A 144 -8.85 33.46 -8.57
CA GLN A 144 -10.07 33.27 -7.78
C GLN A 144 -10.68 31.88 -8.04
N PHE A 145 -10.90 31.51 -9.31
CA PHE A 145 -11.46 30.20 -9.66
C PHE A 145 -10.52 29.04 -9.33
N LEU A 146 -9.20 29.25 -9.45
CA LEU A 146 -8.22 28.25 -9.06
C LEU A 146 -8.24 28.00 -7.55
N ALA A 147 -8.33 29.06 -6.75
CA ALA A 147 -8.44 28.95 -5.30
C ALA A 147 -9.76 28.25 -4.89
N GLU A 148 -10.87 28.55 -5.57
CA GLU A 148 -12.15 27.88 -5.34
C GLU A 148 -12.04 26.37 -5.61
N ALA A 149 -11.43 25.96 -6.73
CA ALA A 149 -11.19 24.56 -7.05
C ALA A 149 -10.26 23.88 -6.03
N ALA A 150 -9.19 24.55 -5.61
CA ALA A 150 -8.26 24.04 -4.59
C ALA A 150 -8.96 23.84 -3.23
N ILE A 151 -9.78 24.79 -2.80
CA ILE A 151 -10.54 24.68 -1.55
C ILE A 151 -11.50 23.50 -1.60
N LEU A 152 -12.25 23.33 -2.70
CA LEU A 152 -13.18 22.21 -2.85
C LEU A 152 -12.47 20.85 -2.76
N THR A 153 -11.33 20.72 -3.43
CA THR A 153 -10.57 19.46 -3.43
C THR A 153 -9.87 19.19 -2.10
N VAL A 154 -9.37 20.22 -1.42
CA VAL A 154 -8.80 20.08 -0.07
C VAL A 154 -9.87 19.66 0.93
N MET A 155 -11.07 20.25 0.87
CA MET A 155 -12.20 19.83 1.72
C MET A 155 -12.56 18.36 1.48
N GLY A 156 -12.67 17.95 0.21
CA GLY A 156 -12.88 16.55 -0.17
C GLY A 156 -11.75 15.64 0.33
N GLY A 157 -10.50 16.09 0.22
CA GLY A 157 -9.33 15.39 0.71
C GLY A 157 -9.34 15.18 2.22
N VAL A 158 -9.69 16.20 2.99
CA VAL A 158 -9.82 16.11 4.46
C VAL A 158 -10.90 15.11 4.86
N ILE A 159 -12.07 15.19 4.22
CA ILE A 159 -13.16 14.22 4.44
C ILE A 159 -12.69 12.81 4.10
N GLY A 160 -12.01 12.64 2.96
CA GLY A 160 -11.45 11.36 2.53
C GLY A 160 -10.44 10.79 3.53
N ILE A 161 -9.56 11.62 4.10
CA ILE A 161 -8.60 11.21 5.13
C ILE A 161 -9.33 10.74 6.38
N ILE A 162 -10.32 11.47 6.86
CA ILE A 162 -11.12 11.10 8.04
C ILE A 162 -11.81 9.75 7.81
N LEU A 163 -12.48 9.60 6.67
CA LEU A 163 -13.15 8.34 6.33
C LEU A 163 -12.16 7.17 6.17
N GLY A 164 -11.00 7.43 5.55
CA GLY A 164 -9.94 6.44 5.39
C GLY A 164 -9.37 5.95 6.74
N ILE A 165 -9.14 6.87 7.67
CA ILE A 165 -8.68 6.55 9.02
C ILE A 165 -9.76 5.73 9.77
N LEU A 166 -11.01 6.16 9.74
CA LEU A 166 -12.10 5.44 10.38
C LEU A 166 -12.29 4.03 9.81
N ALA A 167 -12.25 3.89 8.48
CA ALA A 167 -12.33 2.60 7.81
C ALA A 167 -11.13 1.70 8.17
N GLY A 168 -9.92 2.26 8.22
CA GLY A 168 -8.71 1.54 8.62
C GLY A 168 -8.81 0.97 10.04
N TYR A 169 -9.25 1.77 11.00
CA TYR A 169 -9.48 1.30 12.38
C TYR A 169 -10.59 0.25 12.44
N GLY A 170 -11.69 0.44 11.69
CA GLY A 170 -12.78 -0.53 11.62
C GLY A 170 -12.32 -1.90 11.10
N ILE A 171 -11.58 -1.94 10.01
CA ILE A 171 -11.04 -3.16 9.43
C ILE A 171 -10.06 -3.84 10.40
N CYS A 172 -9.12 -3.09 10.98
CA CYS A 172 -8.16 -3.63 11.94
C CYS A 172 -8.86 -4.21 13.18
N SER A 173 -9.93 -3.57 13.67
CA SER A 173 -10.72 -4.05 14.81
C SER A 173 -11.40 -5.40 14.50
N ILE A 174 -12.01 -5.54 13.33
CA ILE A 174 -12.64 -6.79 12.89
C ILE A 174 -11.60 -7.90 12.76
N MET A 175 -10.46 -7.61 12.13
CA MET A 175 -9.37 -8.59 11.96
C MET A 175 -8.76 -9.01 13.30
N SER A 176 -8.56 -8.06 14.22
CA SER A 176 -8.07 -8.35 15.58
C SER A 176 -8.98 -9.30 16.33
N GLY A 177 -10.30 -9.09 16.23
CA GLY A 177 -11.29 -9.98 16.85
C GLY A 177 -11.30 -11.39 16.27
N SER A 178 -11.04 -11.54 14.97
CA SER A 178 -11.04 -12.84 14.30
C SER A 178 -9.74 -13.63 14.47
N MET A 179 -8.60 -12.96 14.58
CA MET A 179 -7.27 -13.60 14.64
C MET A 179 -6.68 -13.67 16.04
N GLY A 180 -7.32 -13.06 17.05
CA GLY A 180 -6.79 -13.00 18.44
C GLY A 180 -5.49 -12.21 18.57
N MET A 181 -5.13 -11.41 17.55
CA MET A 181 -3.92 -10.58 17.51
C MET A 181 -4.33 -9.09 17.46
N THR A 182 -3.65 -8.24 18.22
CA THR A 182 -3.88 -6.79 18.17
C THR A 182 -3.22 -6.20 16.93
N ILE A 183 -4.04 -5.85 15.92
CA ILE A 183 -3.60 -5.18 14.70
C ILE A 183 -3.97 -3.71 14.80
N THR A 184 -2.97 -2.82 14.69
CA THR A 184 -3.20 -1.37 14.70
C THR A 184 -2.84 -0.77 13.33
N PRO A 185 -3.66 0.13 12.78
CA PRO A 185 -3.33 0.78 11.51
C PRO A 185 -2.13 1.71 11.69
N GLY A 186 -1.15 1.60 10.80
CA GLY A 186 0.01 2.49 10.76
C GLY A 186 -0.35 3.83 10.12
N ILE A 187 -0.66 4.84 10.92
CA ILE A 187 -0.96 6.19 10.44
C ILE A 187 0.33 7.01 10.44
N SER A 188 0.82 7.36 9.24
CA SER A 188 1.99 8.21 9.08
C SER A 188 1.57 9.65 8.77
N PRO A 189 2.02 10.64 9.54
CA PRO A 189 1.78 12.06 9.24
C PRO A 189 2.29 12.47 7.85
N THR A 190 3.38 11.87 7.40
CA THR A 190 3.96 12.10 6.07
C THR A 190 2.98 11.70 4.95
N VAL A 191 2.30 10.56 5.12
CA VAL A 191 1.29 10.09 4.16
C VAL A 191 0.09 11.02 4.13
N ILE A 192 -0.37 11.51 5.28
CA ILE A 192 -1.47 12.48 5.37
C ILE A 192 -1.11 13.78 4.64
N LEU A 193 0.11 14.30 4.88
CA LEU A 193 0.58 15.50 4.21
C LEU A 193 0.68 15.30 2.69
N ALA A 194 1.26 14.18 2.25
CA ALA A 194 1.37 13.84 0.84
C ALA A 194 -0.02 13.72 0.17
N ALA A 195 -0.98 13.07 0.81
CA ALA A 195 -2.35 12.95 0.32
C ALA A 195 -3.03 14.32 0.19
N THR A 196 -2.85 15.21 1.16
CA THR A 196 -3.42 16.57 1.12
C THR A 196 -2.81 17.39 0.00
N LEU A 197 -1.48 17.37 -0.15
CA LEU A 197 -0.79 18.06 -1.24
C LEU A 197 -1.22 17.52 -2.61
N PHE A 198 -1.35 16.22 -2.72
CA PHE A 198 -1.77 15.58 -3.96
C PHE A 198 -3.23 15.93 -4.32
N SER A 199 -4.14 15.95 -3.35
CA SER A 199 -5.53 16.41 -3.52
C SER A 199 -5.58 17.85 -4.02
N CYS A 200 -4.78 18.74 -3.41
CA CYS A 200 -4.67 20.13 -3.85
C CYS A 200 -4.14 20.25 -5.30
N ALA A 201 -3.09 19.47 -5.64
CA ALA A 201 -2.53 19.47 -6.99
C ALA A 201 -3.54 19.04 -8.04
N VAL A 202 -4.35 18.03 -7.74
CA VAL A 202 -5.45 17.56 -8.60
C VAL A 202 -6.50 18.67 -8.78
N GLY A 203 -6.89 19.33 -7.70
CA GLY A 203 -7.81 20.46 -7.77
C GLY A 203 -7.33 21.60 -8.67
N VAL A 204 -6.06 21.96 -8.53
CA VAL A 204 -5.42 22.95 -9.38
C VAL A 204 -5.40 22.47 -10.84
N PHE A 205 -5.00 21.24 -11.09
CA PHE A 205 -4.90 20.68 -12.45
C PHE A 205 -6.25 20.71 -13.18
N PHE A 206 -7.30 20.17 -12.57
CA PHE A 206 -8.63 20.16 -13.17
C PHE A 206 -9.34 21.52 -13.10
N GLY A 207 -8.91 22.42 -12.21
CA GLY A 207 -9.39 23.81 -12.11
C GLY A 207 -8.79 24.75 -13.15
N ILE A 208 -7.63 24.43 -13.76
CA ILE A 208 -6.97 25.31 -14.74
C ILE A 208 -7.86 25.57 -15.96
N TYR A 209 -8.49 24.54 -16.50
CA TYR A 209 -9.29 24.68 -17.71
C TYR A 209 -10.51 25.60 -17.50
N PRO A 210 -11.41 25.39 -16.50
CA PRO A 210 -12.53 26.30 -16.24
C PRO A 210 -12.07 27.70 -15.82
N ALA A 211 -11.01 27.82 -15.04
CA ALA A 211 -10.46 29.12 -14.64
C ALA A 211 -9.96 29.92 -15.85
N LYS A 212 -9.25 29.29 -16.80
CA LYS A 212 -8.83 29.93 -18.06
C LYS A 212 -10.05 30.33 -18.92
N LYS A 213 -11.09 29.50 -18.96
CA LYS A 213 -12.32 29.81 -19.71
C LYS A 213 -13.02 31.03 -19.13
N ALA A 214 -13.17 31.09 -17.80
CA ALA A 214 -13.70 32.26 -17.09
C ALA A 214 -12.88 33.54 -17.36
N ALA A 215 -11.57 33.41 -17.27
CA ALA A 215 -10.65 34.53 -17.45
C ALA A 215 -10.59 35.07 -18.89
N LYS A 216 -10.95 34.29 -19.90
CA LYS A 216 -10.99 34.70 -21.32
C LYS A 216 -12.31 35.26 -21.78
N LEU A 217 -13.38 35.24 -20.98
CA LEU A 217 -14.68 35.81 -21.34
C LEU A 217 -14.54 37.28 -21.75
N SER A 218 -15.13 37.65 -22.89
CA SER A 218 -15.20 39.06 -23.29
C SER A 218 -16.31 39.79 -22.50
N PRO A 219 -16.07 41.02 -22.03
CA PRO A 219 -17.11 41.80 -21.32
C PRO A 219 -18.40 41.95 -22.12
N ILE A 220 -18.27 42.13 -23.45
CA ILE A 220 -19.40 42.35 -24.36
C ILE A 220 -20.27 41.09 -24.46
N GLU A 221 -19.65 39.93 -24.64
CA GLU A 221 -20.37 38.65 -24.71
C GLU A 221 -21.01 38.27 -23.37
N ALA A 222 -20.28 38.54 -22.27
CA ALA A 222 -20.74 38.24 -20.92
C ALA A 222 -21.99 39.07 -20.53
N LEU A 223 -22.09 40.30 -21.02
CA LEU A 223 -23.24 41.20 -20.74
C LEU A 223 -24.40 41.01 -21.73
N ARG A 224 -24.15 40.45 -22.93
CA ARG A 224 -25.17 40.18 -23.95
C ARG A 224 -25.93 38.87 -23.72
N ARG A 225 -25.40 37.97 -22.93
CA ARG A 225 -26.01 36.68 -22.63
C ARG A 225 -27.09 36.87 -21.56
N ASN A 226 -28.35 36.80 -21.99
CA ASN A 226 -29.51 36.73 -21.09
C ASN A 226 -29.63 35.35 -20.46
#